data_532b817a45146cac538a2c8d54f3ea45
#
_entry.id   532b817a45146cac538a2c8d54f3ea45
#
_cell.length_a   1.000
_cell.length_b   1.000
_cell.length_c   1.000
_cell.angle_alpha   90.00
_cell.angle_beta   90.00
_cell.angle_gamma   90.00
#
_symmetry.space_group_name_H-M   'P 1'
#
loop_
_entity.id
_entity.type
_entity.pdbx_description
1 polymer ?
#
loop_
_entity_poly.entity_id
_entity_poly.type
_entity_poly.pdbx_seq_one_letter_code
_entity_poly.pdbx_strand_id
1 'polypeptide(L)'
;MPSEPLAFHNGRLVAQSELTLGVQDAGFVSGATVTDFCRTYRRKVFRWADHLARFRADCAALRIPLWQGDDELTAAADELVRHNGALLDTNAELALITFATPGPLGYLVGSSSDGPPTLGMHTVPLSFQRYRRFFTDGVTLAVAGLHPSGGIVPTHAKHRSRLHWWLAHQATTDPDAVPVLLDQNGVADTAIGSVLMVRGDRVIRPTTGSVLESVSLTVVRDLCEAIGLEFDEEPVDFRDVATDSMITEVLLTGSGFGVAGVRRIAATHWAQGDSWPGPVLRRLRQAWSELVGVDIERQIVGGL
;
A
#
# COMPACT_ATOMS: atom_id res chain seq x y z
N MET A 1 -21.73 16.26 18.94
CA MET A 1 -20.63 15.37 18.51
C MET A 1 -19.39 16.24 18.37
N PRO A 2 -18.16 15.74 18.66
CA PRO A 2 -16.96 16.51 18.36
C PRO A 2 -16.99 16.95 16.91
N SER A 3 -16.60 18.19 16.64
CA SER A 3 -16.56 18.78 15.29
C SER A 3 -15.25 18.49 14.56
N GLU A 4 -14.38 17.68 15.16
CA GLU A 4 -13.05 17.32 14.65
C GLU A 4 -12.92 15.80 14.48
N PRO A 5 -12.00 15.35 13.58
CA PRO A 5 -11.73 13.93 13.40
C PRO A 5 -11.25 13.25 14.68
N LEU A 6 -11.63 11.99 14.85
CA LEU A 6 -11.14 11.12 15.93
C LEU A 6 -9.95 10.26 15.44
N ALA A 7 -9.15 9.84 16.40
CA ALA A 7 -8.14 8.82 16.28
C ALA A 7 -8.25 7.82 17.43
N PHE A 8 -7.66 6.64 17.24
CA PHE A 8 -7.48 5.66 18.31
C PHE A 8 -6.01 5.69 18.76
N HIS A 9 -5.80 5.81 20.06
CA HIS A 9 -4.47 5.86 20.67
C HIS A 9 -4.44 4.98 21.92
N ASN A 10 -3.69 3.88 21.88
CA ASN A 10 -3.46 2.99 23.00
C ASN A 10 -4.75 2.59 23.77
N GLY A 11 -5.78 2.13 23.05
CA GLY A 11 -7.03 1.67 23.65
C GLY A 11 -8.09 2.77 23.87
N ARG A 12 -7.86 3.99 23.40
CA ARG A 12 -8.79 5.12 23.61
C ARG A 12 -9.07 5.86 22.29
N LEU A 13 -10.30 6.30 22.13
CA LEU A 13 -10.64 7.30 21.13
C LEU A 13 -10.26 8.67 21.67
N VAL A 14 -9.52 9.43 20.89
CA VAL A 14 -9.06 10.80 21.19
C VAL A 14 -9.33 11.70 19.99
N ALA A 15 -9.23 13.01 20.18
CA ALA A 15 -9.18 13.92 19.03
C ALA A 15 -7.95 13.59 18.16
N GLN A 16 -8.08 13.64 16.85
CA GLN A 16 -6.96 13.29 15.97
C GLN A 16 -5.75 14.21 16.17
N SER A 17 -5.97 15.44 16.61
CA SER A 17 -4.92 16.39 16.99
C SER A 17 -4.12 15.96 18.21
N GLU A 18 -4.66 15.09 19.06
CA GLU A 18 -4.00 14.54 20.25
C GLU A 18 -3.20 13.26 19.94
N LEU A 19 -3.34 12.67 18.74
CA LEU A 19 -2.54 11.51 18.33
C LEU A 19 -1.12 11.96 18.02
N THR A 20 -0.22 11.74 18.96
CA THR A 20 1.18 12.15 18.86
C THR A 20 2.14 11.00 19.09
N LEU A 21 3.32 11.09 18.52
CA LEU A 21 4.44 10.18 18.77
C LEU A 21 5.58 11.00 19.41
N GLY A 22 6.06 10.54 20.55
CA GLY A 22 7.15 11.21 21.25
C GLY A 22 8.47 11.12 20.48
N VAL A 23 9.30 12.17 20.56
CA VAL A 23 10.63 12.18 19.92
C VAL A 23 11.59 11.14 20.51
N GLN A 24 11.28 10.58 21.68
CA GLN A 24 12.03 9.49 22.33
C GLN A 24 11.51 8.10 21.96
N ASP A 25 10.43 8.02 21.21
CA ASP A 25 9.85 6.76 20.77
C ASP A 25 10.76 6.08 19.73
N ALA A 26 10.94 4.76 19.86
CA ALA A 26 11.75 3.96 18.93
C ALA A 26 11.23 4.05 17.48
N GLY A 27 9.95 4.29 17.30
CA GLY A 27 9.34 4.53 15.99
C GLY A 27 9.91 5.77 15.31
N PHE A 28 10.22 6.83 16.06
CA PHE A 28 10.88 8.03 15.54
C PHE A 28 12.41 7.85 15.50
N VAL A 29 13.03 7.44 16.61
CA VAL A 29 14.48 7.38 16.77
C VAL A 29 15.13 6.37 15.81
N SER A 30 14.49 5.21 15.63
CA SER A 30 15.06 4.08 14.87
C SER A 30 14.21 3.73 13.63
N GLY A 31 13.11 4.43 13.36
CA GLY A 31 12.18 4.04 12.32
C GLY A 31 11.46 2.71 12.59
N ALA A 32 11.49 2.22 13.85
CA ALA A 32 10.90 0.96 14.28
C ALA A 32 9.36 1.09 14.37
N THR A 33 8.72 1.32 13.24
CA THR A 33 7.26 1.51 13.15
C THR A 33 6.68 0.56 12.11
N VAL A 34 5.84 -0.37 12.52
CA VAL A 34 4.94 -1.11 11.62
C VAL A 34 3.79 -0.20 11.23
N THR A 35 3.33 -0.30 10.00
CA THR A 35 2.18 0.48 9.53
C THR A 35 1.32 -0.33 8.58
N ASP A 36 0.05 -0.05 8.57
CA ASP A 36 -0.87 -0.53 7.55
C ASP A 36 -1.65 0.63 6.92
N PHE A 37 -2.18 0.41 5.73
CA PHE A 37 -2.97 1.37 4.99
C PHE A 37 -4.11 0.64 4.29
N CYS A 38 -5.32 0.92 4.70
CA CYS A 38 -6.55 0.46 4.07
C CYS A 38 -7.28 1.63 3.44
N ARG A 39 -8.17 1.36 2.49
CA ARG A 39 -9.14 2.35 2.02
C ARG A 39 -10.56 1.90 2.34
N THR A 40 -11.49 2.84 2.29
CA THR A 40 -12.91 2.52 2.27
C THR A 40 -13.44 2.46 0.84
N TYR A 41 -14.50 1.67 0.66
CA TYR A 41 -15.45 1.76 -0.43
C TYR A 41 -16.85 1.88 0.19
N ARG A 42 -17.60 2.91 -0.19
CA ARG A 42 -18.92 3.22 0.40
C ARG A 42 -18.86 3.28 1.93
N ARG A 43 -17.81 3.91 2.46
CA ARG A 43 -17.56 4.07 3.91
C ARG A 43 -17.41 2.74 4.68
N LYS A 44 -17.02 1.66 4.01
CA LYS A 44 -16.64 0.40 4.65
C LYS A 44 -15.18 0.12 4.38
N VAL A 45 -14.41 -0.21 5.41
CA VAL A 45 -13.00 -0.58 5.26
C VAL A 45 -12.92 -1.85 4.41
N PHE A 46 -12.20 -1.76 3.30
CA PHE A 46 -12.08 -2.87 2.37
C PHE A 46 -11.03 -3.86 2.85
N ARG A 47 -11.40 -5.15 2.92
CA ARG A 47 -10.50 -6.24 3.32
C ARG A 47 -9.85 -6.02 4.69
N TRP A 48 -10.59 -5.46 5.65
CA TRP A 48 -10.05 -5.15 6.97
C TRP A 48 -9.39 -6.34 7.66
N ALA A 49 -10.00 -7.51 7.60
CA ALA A 49 -9.46 -8.72 8.23
C ALA A 49 -8.06 -9.08 7.69
N ASP A 50 -7.86 -8.99 6.36
CA ASP A 50 -6.57 -9.28 5.72
C ASP A 50 -5.51 -8.23 6.12
N HIS A 51 -5.91 -6.97 6.18
CA HIS A 51 -5.04 -5.88 6.63
C HIS A 51 -4.63 -6.03 8.09
N LEU A 52 -5.58 -6.36 8.96
CA LEU A 52 -5.32 -6.58 10.39
C LEU A 52 -4.41 -7.80 10.62
N ALA A 53 -4.67 -8.90 9.91
CA ALA A 53 -3.83 -10.10 10.00
C ALA A 53 -2.38 -9.80 9.58
N ARG A 54 -2.17 -9.09 8.48
CA ARG A 54 -0.84 -8.65 8.04
C ARG A 54 -0.19 -7.72 9.07
N PHE A 55 -0.91 -6.72 9.56
CA PHE A 55 -0.41 -5.79 10.57
C PHE A 55 0.09 -6.51 11.82
N ARG A 56 -0.65 -7.52 12.30
CA ARG A 56 -0.22 -8.35 13.43
C ARG A 56 1.00 -9.19 13.12
N ALA A 57 1.05 -9.80 11.94
CA ALA A 57 2.21 -10.57 11.52
C ALA A 57 3.47 -9.70 11.45
N ASP A 58 3.35 -8.49 10.90
CA ASP A 58 4.44 -7.53 10.81
C ASP A 58 4.89 -7.03 12.19
N CYS A 59 3.95 -6.74 13.11
CA CYS A 59 4.27 -6.40 14.49
C CYS A 59 5.02 -7.54 15.21
N ALA A 60 4.58 -8.78 15.02
CA ALA A 60 5.25 -9.95 15.59
C ALA A 60 6.67 -10.11 15.01
N ALA A 61 6.85 -9.95 13.70
CA ALA A 61 8.15 -10.04 13.04
C ALA A 61 9.13 -8.96 13.54
N LEU A 62 8.63 -7.76 13.84
CA LEU A 62 9.42 -6.66 14.40
C LEU A 62 9.45 -6.65 15.94
N ARG A 63 8.89 -7.66 16.59
CA ARG A 63 8.82 -7.81 18.06
C ARG A 63 8.14 -6.63 18.76
N ILE A 64 7.13 -6.05 18.13
CA ILE A 64 6.29 -5.00 18.70
C ILE A 64 5.06 -5.65 19.33
N PRO A 65 4.94 -5.71 20.66
CA PRO A 65 3.79 -6.33 21.29
C PRO A 65 2.53 -5.49 21.10
N LEU A 66 1.42 -6.14 20.78
CA LEU A 66 0.09 -5.54 20.71
C LEU A 66 -0.78 -6.13 21.81
N TRP A 67 -1.37 -5.27 22.63
CA TRP A 67 -2.24 -5.69 23.75
C TRP A 67 -3.72 -5.70 23.36
N GLN A 68 -4.10 -4.92 22.34
CA GLN A 68 -5.47 -4.82 21.86
C GLN A 68 -5.86 -6.06 21.07
N GLY A 69 -7.07 -6.58 21.36
CA GLY A 69 -7.66 -7.69 20.60
C GLY A 69 -8.16 -7.27 19.22
N ASP A 70 -8.46 -8.25 18.35
CA ASP A 70 -8.97 -7.99 17.00
C ASP A 70 -10.34 -7.31 17.04
N ASP A 71 -11.21 -7.70 17.94
CA ASP A 71 -12.53 -7.10 18.12
C ASP A 71 -12.44 -5.63 18.52
N GLU A 72 -11.50 -5.29 19.43
CA GLU A 72 -11.25 -3.90 19.84
C GLU A 72 -10.76 -3.05 18.68
N LEU A 73 -9.78 -3.56 17.90
CA LEU A 73 -9.25 -2.84 16.74
C LEU A 73 -10.28 -2.71 15.63
N THR A 74 -11.14 -3.70 15.44
CA THR A 74 -12.22 -3.67 14.46
C THR A 74 -13.27 -2.63 14.87
N ALA A 75 -13.70 -2.63 16.13
CA ALA A 75 -14.64 -1.65 16.64
C ALA A 75 -14.09 -0.21 16.54
N ALA A 76 -12.79 -0.03 16.82
CA ALA A 76 -12.14 1.27 16.67
C ALA A 76 -12.09 1.71 15.19
N ALA A 77 -11.76 0.82 14.26
CA ALA A 77 -11.74 1.09 12.82
C ALA A 77 -13.12 1.53 12.32
N ASP A 78 -14.16 0.80 12.69
CA ASP A 78 -15.55 1.10 12.30
C ASP A 78 -16.00 2.44 12.86
N GLU A 79 -15.69 2.73 14.13
CA GLU A 79 -16.04 4.00 14.75
C GLU A 79 -15.31 5.19 14.11
N LEU A 80 -14.01 5.04 13.84
CA LEU A 80 -13.24 6.09 13.15
C LEU A 80 -13.80 6.37 11.74
N VAL A 81 -14.13 5.34 10.98
CA VAL A 81 -14.71 5.50 9.64
C VAL A 81 -16.09 6.13 9.72
N ARG A 82 -16.91 5.69 10.66
CA ARG A 82 -18.26 6.24 10.88
C ARG A 82 -18.21 7.72 11.26
N HIS A 83 -17.41 8.07 12.28
CA HIS A 83 -17.33 9.43 12.80
C HIS A 83 -16.66 10.37 11.80
N ASN A 84 -15.43 10.04 11.38
CA ASN A 84 -14.65 10.92 10.51
C ASN A 84 -15.26 11.01 9.12
N GLY A 85 -15.88 9.92 8.66
CA GLY A 85 -16.63 9.92 7.43
C GLY A 85 -17.80 10.89 7.44
N ALA A 86 -18.52 11.05 8.58
CA ALA A 86 -19.62 11.99 8.69
C ALA A 86 -19.19 13.47 8.61
N LEU A 87 -17.89 13.74 8.76
CA LEU A 87 -17.33 15.09 8.62
C LEU A 87 -16.97 15.46 7.18
N LEU A 88 -17.08 14.52 6.25
CA LEU A 88 -16.70 14.68 4.85
C LEU A 88 -17.93 14.63 3.92
N ASP A 89 -17.74 15.10 2.69
CA ASP A 89 -18.74 14.96 1.64
C ASP A 89 -19.17 13.52 1.43
N THR A 90 -20.42 13.30 1.07
CA THR A 90 -21.06 11.98 0.99
C THR A 90 -20.30 11.00 0.10
N ASN A 91 -19.66 11.49 -0.95
CA ASN A 91 -18.91 10.67 -1.90
C ASN A 91 -17.43 10.49 -1.55
N ALA A 92 -16.93 11.22 -0.54
CA ALA A 92 -15.54 11.11 -0.13
C ALA A 92 -15.28 9.75 0.54
N GLU A 93 -14.16 9.16 0.23
CA GLU A 93 -13.67 7.94 0.87
C GLU A 93 -12.53 8.25 1.83
N LEU A 94 -12.24 7.32 2.72
CA LEU A 94 -11.20 7.45 3.71
C LEU A 94 -10.07 6.45 3.45
N ALA A 95 -8.85 6.87 3.77
CA ALA A 95 -7.78 5.96 4.09
C ALA A 95 -7.70 5.81 5.60
N LEU A 96 -7.69 4.58 6.08
CA LEU A 96 -7.45 4.20 7.47
C LEU A 96 -5.99 3.78 7.59
N ILE A 97 -5.27 4.44 8.48
CA ILE A 97 -3.84 4.19 8.73
C ILE A 97 -3.71 3.68 10.15
N THR A 98 -3.14 2.48 10.27
CA THR A 98 -2.78 1.87 11.56
C THR A 98 -1.27 1.86 11.69
N PHE A 99 -0.74 2.12 12.88
CA PHE A 99 0.68 2.00 13.15
C PHE A 99 0.95 1.54 14.57
N ALA A 100 2.09 0.87 14.77
CA ALA A 100 2.58 0.51 16.08
C ALA A 100 4.10 0.69 16.16
N THR A 101 4.57 1.04 17.35
CA THR A 101 6.00 1.18 17.68
C THR A 101 6.34 0.45 18.98
N PRO A 102 7.62 0.15 19.23
CA PRO A 102 8.04 -0.40 20.53
C PRO A 102 7.80 0.51 21.73
N GLY A 103 7.54 1.81 21.49
CA GLY A 103 7.39 2.82 22.53
C GLY A 103 8.65 3.59 22.84
N PRO A 104 8.64 4.44 23.91
CA PRO A 104 9.77 5.25 24.30
C PRO A 104 10.96 4.41 24.76
N LEU A 105 12.16 4.79 24.29
CA LEU A 105 13.43 4.15 24.67
C LEU A 105 13.84 4.61 26.08
N GLY A 106 14.02 3.67 26.98
CA GLY A 106 14.28 3.93 28.39
C GLY A 106 15.47 4.86 28.64
N TYR A 107 16.57 4.64 27.93
CA TYR A 107 17.77 5.47 28.08
C TYR A 107 17.57 6.95 27.68
N LEU A 108 16.59 7.26 26.84
CA LEU A 108 16.24 8.63 26.44
C LEU A 108 15.28 9.33 27.41
N VAL A 109 14.57 8.55 28.23
CA VAL A 109 13.62 9.07 29.22
C VAL A 109 14.12 8.91 30.66
N GLY A 110 15.38 8.49 30.86
CA GLY A 110 15.98 8.31 32.18
C GLY A 110 15.45 7.10 32.94
N SER A 111 14.99 6.08 32.23
CA SER A 111 14.47 4.83 32.80
C SER A 111 15.43 3.66 32.52
N SER A 112 15.43 2.65 33.40
CA SER A 112 16.18 1.40 33.21
C SER A 112 15.50 0.43 32.23
N SER A 113 14.25 0.69 31.85
CA SER A 113 13.46 -0.11 30.90
C SER A 113 12.76 0.77 29.90
N ASP A 114 12.51 0.22 28.71
CA ASP A 114 11.71 0.88 27.69
C ASP A 114 10.25 1.05 28.13
N GLY A 115 9.59 2.05 27.55
CA GLY A 115 8.18 2.30 27.83
C GLY A 115 7.26 1.29 27.13
N PRO A 116 5.94 1.42 27.37
CA PRO A 116 4.97 0.58 26.67
C PRO A 116 4.91 0.91 25.17
N PRO A 117 4.56 -0.08 24.30
CA PRO A 117 4.38 0.16 22.89
C PRO A 117 3.31 1.21 22.62
N THR A 118 3.47 1.95 21.53
CA THR A 118 2.47 2.89 21.03
C THR A 118 1.71 2.26 19.88
N LEU A 119 0.37 2.24 19.99
CA LEU A 119 -0.53 1.86 18.91
C LEU A 119 -1.42 3.05 18.55
N GLY A 120 -1.42 3.42 17.28
CA GLY A 120 -2.27 4.49 16.76
C GLY A 120 -3.05 4.04 15.53
N MET A 121 -4.27 4.57 15.41
CA MET A 121 -5.11 4.43 14.23
C MET A 121 -5.79 5.76 13.93
N HIS A 122 -5.73 6.21 12.68
CA HIS A 122 -6.37 7.43 12.25
C HIS A 122 -6.84 7.36 10.81
N THR A 123 -7.69 8.29 10.40
CA THR A 123 -8.12 8.38 9.02
C THR A 123 -7.66 9.68 8.37
N VAL A 124 -7.53 9.63 7.06
CA VAL A 124 -7.39 10.82 6.21
C VAL A 124 -8.33 10.70 5.02
N PRO A 125 -8.83 11.81 4.46
CA PRO A 125 -9.55 11.76 3.19
C PRO A 125 -8.69 11.10 2.11
N LEU A 126 -9.26 10.13 1.38
CA LEU A 126 -8.54 9.48 0.29
C LEU A 126 -8.45 10.43 -0.91
N SER A 127 -7.25 10.87 -1.22
CA SER A 127 -7.01 11.78 -2.34
C SER A 127 -7.02 11.02 -3.68
N PHE A 128 -8.14 11.05 -4.39
CA PHE A 128 -8.23 10.49 -5.75
C PHE A 128 -7.36 11.26 -6.75
N GLN A 129 -7.15 12.55 -6.53
CA GLN A 129 -6.26 13.38 -7.37
C GLN A 129 -4.85 12.78 -7.49
N ARG A 130 -4.35 12.15 -6.43
CA ARG A 130 -3.05 11.48 -6.41
C ARG A 130 -2.94 10.35 -7.43
N TYR A 131 -4.06 9.67 -7.71
CA TYR A 131 -4.11 8.48 -8.56
C TYR A 131 -4.73 8.73 -9.93
N ARG A 132 -5.28 9.93 -10.16
CA ARG A 132 -6.01 10.28 -11.39
C ARG A 132 -5.21 9.93 -12.65
N ARG A 133 -3.94 10.33 -12.69
CA ARG A 133 -3.06 10.06 -13.82
C ARG A 133 -2.84 8.58 -14.12
N PHE A 134 -2.89 7.73 -13.11
CA PHE A 134 -2.76 6.27 -13.30
C PHE A 134 -3.89 5.71 -14.17
N PHE A 135 -5.02 6.41 -14.22
CA PHE A 135 -6.20 6.00 -14.98
C PHE A 135 -6.36 6.78 -16.28
N THR A 136 -5.94 8.04 -16.36
CA THR A 136 -6.04 8.85 -17.58
C THR A 136 -4.86 8.66 -18.52
N ASP A 137 -3.64 8.64 -17.97
CA ASP A 137 -2.40 8.67 -18.76
C ASP A 137 -1.63 7.34 -18.67
N GLY A 138 -1.95 6.52 -17.67
CA GLY A 138 -1.20 5.33 -17.30
C GLY A 138 0.01 5.64 -16.42
N VAL A 139 0.50 4.60 -15.75
CA VAL A 139 1.65 4.71 -14.87
C VAL A 139 2.94 4.75 -15.68
N THR A 140 3.83 5.67 -15.34
CA THR A 140 5.25 5.60 -15.74
C THR A 140 6.03 4.99 -14.58
N LEU A 141 6.77 3.91 -14.82
CA LEU A 141 7.74 3.35 -13.86
C LEU A 141 9.15 3.86 -14.18
N ALA A 142 9.92 4.20 -13.15
CA ALA A 142 11.32 4.61 -13.30
C ALA A 142 12.21 3.81 -12.33
N VAL A 143 13.16 3.05 -12.86
CA VAL A 143 14.14 2.33 -12.03
C VAL A 143 15.05 3.36 -11.38
N ALA A 144 14.98 3.47 -10.06
CA ALA A 144 15.72 4.46 -9.27
C ALA A 144 16.94 3.88 -8.56
N GLY A 145 17.06 2.55 -8.49
CA GLY A 145 18.20 1.88 -7.86
C GLY A 145 17.88 0.49 -7.36
N LEU A 146 18.72 0.01 -6.44
CA LEU A 146 18.54 -1.27 -5.78
C LEU A 146 17.84 -1.11 -4.43
N HIS A 147 16.92 -2.03 -4.15
CA HIS A 147 16.33 -2.15 -2.83
C HIS A 147 17.43 -2.58 -1.83
N PRO A 148 17.49 -1.95 -0.64
CA PRO A 148 18.41 -2.39 0.40
C PRO A 148 17.91 -3.73 0.97
N SER A 149 18.08 -4.79 0.20
CA SER A 149 17.72 -6.15 0.57
C SER A 149 18.90 -6.82 1.26
N GLY A 150 18.59 -7.53 2.31
CA GLY A 150 19.57 -8.29 3.08
C GLY A 150 19.72 -7.78 4.51
N GLY A 151 20.13 -8.67 5.40
CA GLY A 151 20.33 -8.39 6.80
C GLY A 151 19.11 -8.64 7.67
N ILE A 152 19.07 -7.95 8.81
CA ILE A 152 18.12 -8.21 9.90
C ILE A 152 16.71 -7.62 9.65
N VAL A 153 16.59 -6.66 8.73
CA VAL A 153 15.30 -5.99 8.46
C VAL A 153 14.43 -6.89 7.59
N PRO A 154 13.22 -7.28 8.05
CA PRO A 154 12.31 -8.11 7.27
C PRO A 154 11.79 -7.31 6.07
N THR A 155 12.20 -7.68 4.87
CA THR A 155 11.81 -7.00 3.63
C THR A 155 10.32 -7.14 3.30
N HIS A 156 9.68 -8.21 3.80
CA HIS A 156 8.26 -8.48 3.63
C HIS A 156 7.35 -7.71 4.61
N ALA A 157 7.91 -7.12 5.68
CA ALA A 157 7.12 -6.36 6.64
C ALA A 157 6.87 -4.92 6.18
N LYS A 158 5.64 -4.44 6.38
CA LYS A 158 5.26 -3.07 6.06
C LYS A 158 5.64 -2.12 7.19
N HIS A 159 6.76 -1.43 7.03
CA HIS A 159 7.31 -0.55 8.06
C HIS A 159 7.57 0.89 7.54
N ARG A 160 7.84 1.81 8.48
CA ARG A 160 8.11 3.22 8.20
C ARG A 160 9.60 3.56 8.05
N SER A 161 10.51 2.62 8.11
CA SER A 161 11.93 2.80 7.73
C SER A 161 12.03 2.95 6.21
N ARG A 162 11.58 4.10 5.68
CA ARG A 162 11.33 4.32 4.25
C ARG A 162 12.29 5.32 3.61
N LEU A 163 13.47 5.51 4.21
CA LEU A 163 14.47 6.44 3.68
C LEU A 163 14.87 6.08 2.24
N HIS A 164 15.00 4.79 1.93
CA HIS A 164 15.32 4.33 0.57
C HIS A 164 14.24 4.72 -0.44
N TRP A 165 12.94 4.69 -0.08
CA TRP A 165 11.86 5.16 -0.93
C TRP A 165 11.85 6.68 -1.09
N TRP A 166 12.18 7.40 -0.03
CA TRP A 166 12.35 8.85 -0.11
C TRP A 166 13.45 9.21 -1.10
N LEU A 167 14.63 8.58 -0.97
CA LEU A 167 15.76 8.81 -1.86
C LEU A 167 15.47 8.38 -3.30
N ALA A 168 14.78 7.25 -3.51
CA ALA A 168 14.35 6.80 -4.82
C ALA A 168 13.45 7.84 -5.51
N HIS A 169 12.54 8.45 -4.75
CA HIS A 169 11.69 9.51 -5.27
C HIS A 169 12.49 10.77 -5.64
N GLN A 170 13.47 11.16 -4.82
CA GLN A 170 14.34 12.30 -5.12
C GLN A 170 15.27 12.06 -6.33
N ALA A 171 15.65 10.81 -6.57
CA ALA A 171 16.51 10.43 -7.70
C ALA A 171 15.75 10.35 -9.03
N THR A 172 14.44 10.30 -9.01
CA THR A 172 13.61 10.18 -10.21
C THR A 172 13.48 11.54 -10.89
N THR A 173 13.92 11.64 -12.14
CA THR A 173 13.92 12.90 -12.91
C THR A 173 12.53 13.29 -13.43
N ASP A 174 11.64 12.33 -13.60
CA ASP A 174 10.23 12.55 -13.95
C ASP A 174 9.41 12.58 -12.65
N PRO A 175 8.91 13.73 -12.21
CA PRO A 175 8.19 13.85 -10.94
C PRO A 175 6.87 13.08 -10.91
N ASP A 176 6.37 12.68 -12.06
CA ASP A 176 5.13 11.94 -12.24
C ASP A 176 5.36 10.41 -12.30
N ALA A 177 6.62 9.98 -12.41
CA ALA A 177 6.95 8.56 -12.44
C ALA A 177 6.93 7.95 -11.02
N VAL A 178 6.51 6.69 -10.96
CA VAL A 178 6.60 5.87 -9.76
C VAL A 178 7.98 5.24 -9.69
N PRO A 179 8.78 5.54 -8.67
CA PRO A 179 10.10 4.93 -8.50
C PRO A 179 9.99 3.43 -8.28
N VAL A 180 10.86 2.69 -8.93
CA VAL A 180 11.05 1.25 -8.77
C VAL A 180 12.42 1.00 -8.19
N LEU A 181 12.48 0.17 -7.16
CA LEU A 181 13.72 -0.41 -6.65
C LEU A 181 13.74 -1.89 -7.00
N LEU A 182 14.89 -2.38 -7.45
CA LEU A 182 15.08 -3.78 -7.79
C LEU A 182 15.82 -4.51 -6.67
N ASP A 183 15.44 -5.74 -6.41
CA ASP A 183 16.27 -6.63 -5.58
C ASP A 183 17.47 -7.20 -6.37
N GLN A 184 18.26 -8.08 -5.75
CA GLN A 184 19.43 -8.69 -6.38
C GLN A 184 19.05 -9.53 -7.59
N ASN A 185 17.85 -10.08 -7.63
CA ASN A 185 17.33 -10.93 -8.71
C ASN A 185 16.58 -10.11 -9.78
N GLY A 186 16.59 -8.77 -9.68
CA GLY A 186 15.90 -7.90 -10.60
C GLY A 186 14.40 -7.77 -10.34
N VAL A 187 13.91 -8.24 -9.19
CA VAL A 187 12.50 -8.12 -8.87
C VAL A 187 12.18 -6.69 -8.45
N ALA A 188 11.15 -6.15 -9.11
CA ALA A 188 10.71 -4.78 -8.92
C ALA A 188 9.76 -4.64 -7.73
N ASP A 189 10.00 -3.64 -6.89
CA ASP A 189 9.03 -3.17 -5.88
C ASP A 189 8.83 -1.66 -6.00
N THR A 190 7.72 -1.17 -5.49
CA THR A 190 7.42 0.26 -5.42
C THR A 190 6.95 0.68 -4.04
N ALA A 191 7.07 1.97 -3.76
CA ALA A 191 6.60 2.55 -2.50
C ALA A 191 5.08 2.45 -2.28
N ILE A 192 4.28 2.22 -3.33
CA ILE A 192 2.83 2.40 -3.32
C ILE A 192 2.03 1.19 -3.80
N GLY A 193 2.69 0.20 -4.36
CA GLY A 193 2.01 -0.98 -4.92
C GLY A 193 2.98 -2.00 -5.48
N SER A 194 2.45 -3.16 -5.82
CA SER A 194 3.19 -4.29 -6.39
C SER A 194 3.08 -4.30 -7.90
N VAL A 195 4.19 -4.62 -8.57
CA VAL A 195 4.27 -4.72 -10.03
C VAL A 195 3.88 -6.14 -10.45
N LEU A 196 3.07 -6.25 -11.49
CA LEU A 196 2.65 -7.49 -12.13
C LEU A 196 2.93 -7.41 -13.62
N MET A 197 3.22 -8.56 -14.25
CA MET A 197 3.35 -8.69 -15.69
C MET A 197 2.20 -9.53 -16.24
N VAL A 198 1.90 -9.34 -17.53
CA VAL A 198 0.86 -10.10 -18.23
C VAL A 198 1.47 -10.73 -19.48
N ARG A 199 1.28 -12.04 -19.65
CA ARG A 199 1.57 -12.79 -20.86
C ARG A 199 0.31 -13.48 -21.36
N GLY A 200 -0.32 -12.90 -22.38
CA GLY A 200 -1.65 -13.38 -22.85
C GLY A 200 -2.72 -13.20 -21.76
N ASP A 201 -3.32 -14.29 -21.32
CA ASP A 201 -4.32 -14.33 -20.23
C ASP A 201 -3.70 -14.70 -18.85
N ARG A 202 -2.39 -14.75 -18.74
CA ARG A 202 -1.67 -15.04 -17.49
C ARG A 202 -1.19 -13.77 -16.83
N VAL A 203 -1.58 -13.55 -15.59
CA VAL A 203 -1.07 -12.49 -14.71
C VAL A 203 0.04 -13.09 -13.87
N ILE A 204 1.23 -12.52 -13.95
CA ILE A 204 2.44 -13.05 -13.32
C ILE A 204 2.89 -12.10 -12.22
N ARG A 205 2.97 -12.62 -11.02
CA ARG A 205 3.67 -12.00 -9.90
C ARG A 205 5.15 -12.45 -9.94
N PRO A 206 6.11 -11.52 -9.92
CA PRO A 206 7.50 -11.90 -9.71
C PRO A 206 7.69 -12.60 -8.36
N THR A 207 8.25 -13.81 -8.38
CA THR A 207 8.60 -14.52 -7.14
C THR A 207 9.77 -13.85 -6.45
N THR A 208 9.60 -13.52 -5.19
CA THR A 208 10.67 -12.95 -4.39
C THR A 208 10.38 -13.06 -2.90
N GLY A 209 11.44 -13.30 -2.10
CA GLY A 209 11.38 -13.12 -0.65
C GLY A 209 11.54 -11.66 -0.20
N SER A 210 11.65 -10.71 -1.14
CA SER A 210 12.04 -9.33 -0.88
C SER A 210 10.91 -8.31 -1.03
N VAL A 211 9.73 -8.71 -1.56
CA VAL A 211 8.60 -7.81 -1.83
C VAL A 211 7.47 -8.04 -0.84
N LEU A 212 6.82 -6.95 -0.46
CA LEU A 212 5.69 -6.96 0.45
C LEU A 212 4.54 -7.84 -0.08
N GLU A 213 4.04 -8.74 0.76
CA GLU A 213 2.77 -9.44 0.54
C GLU A 213 1.61 -8.45 0.70
N SER A 214 1.21 -7.83 -0.42
CA SER A 214 0.17 -6.80 -0.36
C SER A 214 -1.24 -7.40 -0.42
N VAL A 215 -2.16 -6.84 0.37
CA VAL A 215 -3.58 -7.24 0.31
C VAL A 215 -4.17 -7.03 -1.09
N SER A 216 -3.71 -6.02 -1.82
CA SER A 216 -4.15 -5.81 -3.21
C SER A 216 -3.70 -6.91 -4.17
N LEU A 217 -2.56 -7.56 -3.93
CA LEU A 217 -2.15 -8.77 -4.67
C LEU A 217 -3.12 -9.93 -4.44
N THR A 218 -3.50 -10.16 -3.18
CA THR A 218 -4.51 -11.18 -2.85
C THR A 218 -5.82 -10.90 -3.59
N VAL A 219 -6.26 -9.65 -3.61
CA VAL A 219 -7.47 -9.27 -4.37
C VAL A 219 -7.30 -9.54 -5.87
N VAL A 220 -6.16 -9.19 -6.47
CA VAL A 220 -5.94 -9.49 -7.91
C VAL A 220 -5.95 -10.99 -8.16
N ARG A 221 -5.36 -11.81 -7.29
CA ARG A 221 -5.41 -13.28 -7.40
C ARG A 221 -6.85 -13.80 -7.37
N ASP A 222 -7.63 -13.37 -6.36
CA ASP A 222 -9.04 -13.74 -6.23
C ASP A 222 -9.86 -13.33 -7.47
N LEU A 223 -9.58 -12.14 -8.03
CA LEU A 223 -10.23 -11.64 -9.23
C LEU A 223 -9.83 -12.44 -10.47
N CYS A 224 -8.57 -12.81 -10.64
CA CYS A 224 -8.11 -13.64 -11.75
C CYS A 224 -8.85 -14.97 -11.75
N GLU A 225 -8.95 -15.63 -10.60
CA GLU A 225 -9.72 -16.87 -10.44
C GLU A 225 -11.20 -16.67 -10.84
N ALA A 226 -11.82 -15.59 -10.35
CA ALA A 226 -13.23 -15.31 -10.59
C ALA A 226 -13.58 -15.05 -12.07
N ILE A 227 -12.64 -14.48 -12.85
CA ILE A 227 -12.88 -14.12 -14.26
C ILE A 227 -12.13 -15.02 -15.25
N GLY A 228 -11.56 -16.14 -14.78
CA GLY A 228 -10.91 -17.14 -15.63
C GLY A 228 -9.60 -16.65 -16.25
N LEU A 229 -8.80 -15.86 -15.51
CA LEU A 229 -7.40 -15.57 -15.81
C LEU A 229 -6.50 -16.49 -14.99
N GLU A 230 -5.38 -16.89 -15.55
CA GLU A 230 -4.35 -17.58 -14.79
C GLU A 230 -3.57 -16.57 -13.92
N PHE A 231 -3.24 -16.95 -12.67
CA PHE A 231 -2.38 -16.19 -11.80
C PHE A 231 -1.22 -17.05 -11.34
N ASP A 232 -0.02 -16.68 -11.77
CA ASP A 232 1.20 -17.45 -11.52
C ASP A 232 2.23 -16.62 -10.75
N GLU A 233 3.15 -17.35 -10.11
CA GLU A 233 4.35 -16.79 -9.51
C GLU A 233 5.57 -17.35 -10.24
N GLU A 234 6.31 -16.47 -10.92
CA GLU A 234 7.49 -16.84 -11.69
C GLU A 234 8.68 -15.94 -11.31
N PRO A 235 9.93 -16.43 -11.38
CA PRO A 235 11.09 -15.57 -11.31
C PRO A 235 11.12 -14.69 -12.58
N VAL A 236 10.90 -13.40 -12.42
CA VAL A 236 10.96 -12.42 -13.50
C VAL A 236 11.94 -11.33 -13.12
N ASP A 237 12.98 -11.16 -13.94
CA ASP A 237 13.83 -9.99 -13.84
C ASP A 237 13.19 -8.81 -14.55
N PHE A 238 12.89 -7.75 -13.81
CA PHE A 238 12.25 -6.56 -14.36
C PHE A 238 13.10 -5.89 -15.45
N ARG A 239 14.42 -6.09 -15.43
CA ARG A 239 15.34 -5.57 -16.47
C ARG A 239 15.05 -6.15 -17.84
N ASP A 240 14.55 -7.40 -17.88
CA ASP A 240 14.24 -8.10 -19.13
C ASP A 240 12.86 -7.76 -19.70
N VAL A 241 11.99 -7.12 -18.92
CA VAL A 241 10.61 -6.74 -19.33
C VAL A 241 10.62 -5.95 -20.65
N ALA A 242 11.60 -5.08 -20.85
CA ALA A 242 11.69 -4.26 -22.06
C ALA A 242 12.02 -5.05 -23.34
N THR A 243 12.59 -6.24 -23.20
CA THR A 243 13.03 -7.11 -24.32
C THR A 243 12.18 -8.36 -24.47
N ASP A 244 11.37 -8.70 -23.47
CA ASP A 244 10.46 -9.85 -23.52
C ASP A 244 9.20 -9.50 -24.31
N SER A 245 9.17 -9.90 -25.58
CA SER A 245 8.03 -9.65 -26.48
C SER A 245 6.75 -10.38 -26.08
N MET A 246 6.81 -11.32 -25.15
CA MET A 246 5.63 -12.02 -24.62
C MET A 246 4.91 -11.21 -23.54
N ILE A 247 5.55 -10.21 -22.93
CA ILE A 247 4.91 -9.34 -21.96
C ILE A 247 4.06 -8.31 -22.70
N THR A 248 2.74 -8.47 -22.59
CA THR A 248 1.75 -7.64 -23.28
C THR A 248 1.25 -6.48 -22.44
N GLU A 249 1.21 -6.61 -21.11
CA GLU A 249 0.85 -5.56 -20.17
C GLU A 249 1.75 -5.63 -18.93
N VAL A 250 1.98 -4.46 -18.33
CA VAL A 250 2.54 -4.34 -16.98
C VAL A 250 1.54 -3.60 -16.12
N LEU A 251 1.27 -4.12 -14.94
CA LEU A 251 0.27 -3.60 -14.03
C LEU A 251 0.90 -3.17 -12.71
N LEU A 252 0.28 -2.20 -12.06
CA LEU A 252 0.59 -1.79 -10.70
C LEU A 252 -0.67 -1.95 -9.86
N THR A 253 -0.60 -2.68 -8.74
CA THR A 253 -1.72 -2.85 -7.82
C THR A 253 -1.40 -2.32 -6.44
N GLY A 254 -2.36 -1.63 -5.81
CA GLY A 254 -2.17 -1.06 -4.48
C GLY A 254 -3.48 -0.70 -3.80
N SER A 255 -3.52 -0.75 -2.47
CA SER A 255 -4.73 -0.55 -1.66
C SER A 255 -5.42 0.79 -1.92
N GLY A 256 -4.70 1.85 -2.31
CA GLY A 256 -5.29 3.18 -2.52
C GLY A 256 -6.08 3.33 -3.83
N PHE A 257 -5.77 2.53 -4.86
CA PHE A 257 -6.30 2.72 -6.22
C PHE A 257 -6.79 1.44 -6.90
N GLY A 258 -6.56 0.28 -6.30
CA GLY A 258 -6.90 -1.01 -6.92
C GLY A 258 -5.84 -1.44 -7.91
N VAL A 259 -6.15 -1.45 -9.21
CA VAL A 259 -5.23 -1.84 -10.29
C VAL A 259 -5.13 -0.76 -11.36
N ALA A 260 -3.90 -0.43 -11.74
CA ALA A 260 -3.57 0.54 -12.78
C ALA A 260 -2.63 -0.06 -13.83
N GLY A 261 -2.74 0.40 -15.06
CA GLY A 261 -1.86 -0.04 -16.14
C GLY A 261 -0.60 0.82 -16.21
N VAL A 262 0.53 0.17 -16.39
CA VAL A 262 1.79 0.84 -16.71
C VAL A 262 1.76 1.20 -18.20
N ARG A 263 1.96 2.48 -18.51
CA ARG A 263 2.01 2.96 -19.89
C ARG A 263 3.41 2.85 -20.47
N ARG A 264 4.42 3.11 -19.63
CA ARG A 264 5.84 3.06 -20.04
C ARG A 264 6.77 2.81 -18.86
N ILE A 265 7.95 2.31 -19.16
CA ILE A 265 9.09 2.20 -18.26
C ILE A 265 10.13 3.22 -18.74
N ALA A 266 10.44 4.21 -17.90
CA ALA A 266 11.39 5.26 -18.24
C ALA A 266 12.79 4.70 -18.51
N ALA A 267 13.50 5.33 -19.45
CA ALA A 267 14.84 4.92 -19.90
C ALA A 267 14.91 3.52 -20.56
N THR A 268 13.77 2.96 -20.95
CA THR A 268 13.68 1.74 -21.74
C THR A 268 12.88 1.96 -23.02
N HIS A 269 12.89 0.97 -23.92
CA HIS A 269 12.04 0.98 -25.10
C HIS A 269 10.64 0.39 -24.86
N TRP A 270 10.38 -0.13 -23.63
CA TRP A 270 9.09 -0.71 -23.34
C TRP A 270 8.03 0.39 -23.14
N ALA A 271 7.01 0.34 -23.98
CA ALA A 271 5.81 1.14 -23.81
C ALA A 271 4.63 0.33 -24.33
N GLN A 272 3.52 0.37 -23.60
CA GLN A 272 2.27 -0.18 -24.09
C GLN A 272 1.71 0.74 -25.17
N GLY A 273 1.65 0.25 -26.40
CA GLY A 273 1.25 1.02 -27.58
C GLY A 273 -0.21 1.49 -27.57
N ASP A 274 -0.84 1.58 -28.74
CA ASP A 274 -2.21 2.08 -28.92
C ASP A 274 -3.29 1.20 -28.27
N SER A 275 -2.95 -0.02 -27.86
CA SER A 275 -3.84 -0.93 -27.12
C SER A 275 -4.02 -0.58 -25.63
N TRP A 276 -3.40 0.49 -25.13
CA TRP A 276 -3.61 0.91 -23.74
C TRP A 276 -4.97 1.58 -23.53
N PRO A 277 -5.71 1.28 -22.43
CA PRO A 277 -5.47 0.22 -21.47
C PRO A 277 -5.66 -1.17 -22.09
N GLY A 278 -4.79 -2.12 -21.69
CA GLY A 278 -4.81 -3.48 -22.23
C GLY A 278 -6.04 -4.29 -21.84
N PRO A 279 -6.30 -5.42 -22.51
CA PRO A 279 -7.52 -6.23 -22.28
C PRO A 279 -7.56 -6.82 -20.88
N VAL A 280 -6.44 -7.30 -20.32
CA VAL A 280 -6.42 -7.87 -18.97
C VAL A 280 -6.65 -6.79 -17.93
N LEU A 281 -6.03 -5.62 -18.07
CA LEU A 281 -6.29 -4.48 -17.20
C LEU A 281 -7.78 -4.11 -17.17
N ARG A 282 -8.43 -4.01 -18.34
CA ARG A 282 -9.86 -3.69 -18.40
C ARG A 282 -10.74 -4.73 -17.68
N ARG A 283 -10.45 -6.02 -17.86
CA ARG A 283 -11.17 -7.11 -17.19
C ARG A 283 -10.99 -7.02 -15.68
N LEU A 284 -9.76 -6.82 -15.19
CA LEU A 284 -9.47 -6.68 -13.75
C LEU A 284 -10.12 -5.43 -13.14
N ARG A 285 -10.11 -4.27 -13.83
CA ARG A 285 -10.79 -3.06 -13.35
C ARG A 285 -12.29 -3.25 -13.24
N GLN A 286 -12.89 -3.88 -14.24
CA GLN A 286 -14.32 -4.20 -14.22
C GLN A 286 -14.64 -5.13 -13.04
N ALA A 287 -13.93 -6.25 -12.91
CA ALA A 287 -14.14 -7.21 -11.83
C ALA A 287 -13.93 -6.58 -10.44
N TRP A 288 -12.92 -5.70 -10.30
CA TRP A 288 -12.73 -4.97 -9.04
C TRP A 288 -13.90 -4.03 -8.76
N SER A 289 -14.37 -3.30 -9.76
CA SER A 289 -15.53 -2.40 -9.64
C SER A 289 -16.80 -3.16 -9.22
N GLU A 290 -17.02 -4.33 -9.80
CA GLU A 290 -18.12 -5.23 -9.44
C GLU A 290 -18.00 -5.74 -7.99
N LEU A 291 -16.79 -6.18 -7.58
CA LEU A 291 -16.52 -6.65 -6.23
C LEU A 291 -16.84 -5.59 -5.16
N VAL A 292 -16.46 -4.34 -5.41
CA VAL A 292 -16.67 -3.25 -4.44
C VAL A 292 -17.98 -2.48 -4.65
N GLY A 293 -18.69 -2.76 -5.75
CA GLY A 293 -19.95 -2.11 -6.13
C GLY A 293 -19.79 -0.61 -6.45
N VAL A 294 -18.60 -0.19 -6.88
CA VAL A 294 -18.26 1.20 -7.25
C VAL A 294 -17.45 1.14 -8.53
N ASP A 295 -17.79 1.95 -9.52
CA ASP A 295 -16.92 2.18 -10.69
C ASP A 295 -15.67 2.91 -10.24
N ILE A 296 -14.56 2.17 -10.05
CA ILE A 296 -13.31 2.70 -9.49
C ILE A 296 -12.64 3.71 -10.42
N GLU A 297 -12.77 3.51 -11.74
CA GLU A 297 -12.22 4.44 -12.72
C GLU A 297 -12.94 5.77 -12.67
N ARG A 298 -14.28 5.73 -12.73
CA ARG A 298 -15.11 6.94 -12.60
C ARG A 298 -14.89 7.65 -11.27
N GLN A 299 -14.76 6.90 -10.16
CA GLN A 299 -14.51 7.46 -8.85
C GLN A 299 -13.17 8.22 -8.79
N ILE A 300 -12.11 7.65 -9.39
CA ILE A 300 -10.76 8.24 -9.35
C ILE A 300 -10.63 9.38 -10.37
N VAL A 301 -11.16 9.22 -11.58
CA VAL A 301 -11.01 10.21 -12.67
C VAL A 301 -12.03 11.32 -12.56
N GLY A 302 -13.26 11.00 -12.15
CA GLY A 302 -14.35 11.96 -12.13
C GLY A 302 -14.13 13.11 -11.14
N GLY A 303 -13.30 12.91 -10.14
CA GLY A 303 -13.18 13.83 -9.00
C GLY A 303 -14.55 14.02 -8.35
N LEU A 304 -14.62 14.14 -7.06
CA LEU A 304 -15.86 14.51 -6.38
C LEU A 304 -16.24 15.94 -6.74
#